data_5ed94662dcfc9f556382348623178f4c
#
_entry.id   5ed94662dcfc9f556382348623178f4c
#
_cell.length_a   1.000
_cell.length_b   1.000
_cell.length_c   1.000
_cell.angle_alpha   90.00
_cell.angle_beta   90.00
_cell.angle_gamma   90.00
#
_symmetry.space_group_name_H-M   'P 1'
#
loop_
_entity.id
_entity.type
_entity.pdbx_description
1 polymer ?
#
loop_
_entity_poly.entity_id
_entity_poly.type
_entity_poly.pdbx_seq_one_letter_code
_entity_poly.pdbx_strand_id
1 'polypeptide(L)'
;RMLEGYKSEFGGTITELKEEWLAERDRLSKVVFNREDFNPEIKSHFSQNILNEYADVLNTELPQTTALLTINDTIDPDSIIICAAGSLPGDLQRLWHSEVPNTYHLEYGYSCMGYEVSGTLGLKLANPSKEVYSIVGDGSFLMLHSEFITAIQYNKKINVLLFDNSGYGCINNLQMDFGNGSYYCEFRTDDNQILNIDYAKVAEGYGAKAYRANTVEELKAALKDAKKQDKSTLIEMKVLPKTMTDGYEGSWWNLGVPEVSNQEGVQKAYELKQEKLKKAKQY
;
A
#
# COMPACT_ATOMS: atom_id res chain seq x y z
N ARG A 1 -14.00 -10.29 -39.97
CA ARG A 1 -13.65 -11.74 -39.80
C ARG A 1 -12.39 -11.96 -38.95
N MET A 2 -11.33 -11.15 -39.11
CA MET A 2 -10.14 -11.24 -38.25
C MET A 2 -10.45 -10.87 -36.79
N LEU A 3 -11.24 -9.83 -36.55
CA LEU A 3 -11.62 -9.37 -35.22
C LEU A 3 -12.58 -10.33 -34.47
N GLU A 4 -13.36 -11.15 -35.19
CA GLU A 4 -14.27 -12.11 -34.56
C GLU A 4 -13.56 -13.37 -34.08
N GLY A 5 -12.54 -13.85 -34.81
CA GLY A 5 -11.66 -14.94 -34.35
C GLY A 5 -10.84 -14.56 -33.11
N TYR A 6 -10.28 -13.37 -33.10
CA TYR A 6 -9.56 -12.83 -31.95
C TYR A 6 -10.43 -12.68 -30.70
N LYS A 7 -11.70 -12.34 -30.85
CA LYS A 7 -12.61 -12.19 -29.71
C LYS A 7 -12.92 -13.47 -28.97
N SER A 8 -12.96 -14.61 -29.64
CA SER A 8 -13.26 -15.90 -28.98
C SER A 8 -12.05 -16.47 -28.25
N GLU A 9 -10.85 -16.41 -28.82
CA GLU A 9 -9.62 -16.87 -28.17
C GLU A 9 -9.22 -15.90 -27.03
N PHE A 10 -9.34 -14.60 -27.23
CA PHE A 10 -9.06 -13.60 -26.22
C PHE A 10 -10.06 -13.67 -25.04
N GLY A 11 -11.32 -13.97 -25.31
CA GLY A 11 -12.36 -14.13 -24.29
C GLY A 11 -12.09 -15.31 -23.37
N GLY A 12 -11.63 -16.46 -23.89
CA GLY A 12 -11.20 -17.60 -23.09
C GLY A 12 -10.02 -17.24 -22.16
N THR A 13 -8.98 -16.67 -22.72
CA THR A 13 -7.77 -16.26 -21.95
C THR A 13 -8.08 -15.24 -20.87
N ILE A 14 -8.95 -14.25 -21.14
CA ILE A 14 -9.36 -13.27 -20.12
C ILE A 14 -10.14 -13.95 -18.99
N THR A 15 -10.99 -14.92 -19.30
CA THR A 15 -11.75 -15.67 -18.29
C THR A 15 -10.81 -16.47 -17.39
N GLU A 16 -9.86 -17.21 -17.97
CA GLU A 16 -8.83 -17.96 -17.24
C GLU A 16 -8.00 -17.03 -16.34
N LEU A 17 -7.48 -15.93 -16.86
CA LEU A 17 -6.73 -14.94 -16.08
C LEU A 17 -7.55 -14.35 -14.94
N LYS A 18 -8.84 -14.12 -15.17
CA LYS A 18 -9.75 -13.63 -14.12
C LYS A 18 -9.96 -14.66 -13.01
N GLU A 19 -10.11 -15.92 -13.37
CA GLU A 19 -10.24 -17.01 -12.41
C GLU A 19 -8.96 -17.18 -11.58
N GLU A 20 -7.78 -17.16 -12.21
CA GLU A 20 -6.49 -17.17 -11.52
C GLU A 20 -6.33 -15.96 -10.58
N TRP A 21 -6.69 -14.79 -11.04
CA TRP A 21 -6.65 -13.57 -10.22
C TRP A 21 -7.60 -13.65 -9.02
N LEU A 22 -8.82 -14.14 -9.20
CA LEU A 22 -9.77 -14.31 -8.10
C LEU A 22 -9.29 -15.35 -7.08
N ALA A 23 -8.65 -16.44 -7.54
CA ALA A 23 -8.07 -17.43 -6.67
C ALA A 23 -6.90 -16.86 -5.84
N GLU A 24 -6.03 -16.06 -6.46
CA GLU A 24 -4.93 -15.40 -5.77
C GLU A 24 -5.46 -14.35 -4.76
N ARG A 25 -6.46 -13.57 -5.12
CA ARG A 25 -7.14 -12.63 -4.23
C ARG A 25 -7.74 -13.35 -3.00
N ASP A 26 -8.39 -14.49 -3.22
CA ASP A 26 -8.93 -15.33 -2.14
C ASP A 26 -7.81 -15.88 -1.24
N ARG A 27 -6.71 -16.33 -1.81
CA ARG A 27 -5.54 -16.78 -1.05
C ARG A 27 -4.99 -15.68 -0.15
N LEU A 28 -4.79 -14.48 -0.70
CA LEU A 28 -4.24 -13.34 0.03
C LEU A 28 -5.19 -12.82 1.11
N SER A 29 -6.50 -12.98 0.95
CA SER A 29 -7.50 -12.61 1.96
C SER A 29 -7.44 -13.47 3.23
N LYS A 30 -6.81 -14.63 3.14
CA LYS A 30 -6.67 -15.61 4.23
C LYS A 30 -5.31 -15.56 4.91
N VAL A 31 -4.43 -14.64 4.51
CA VAL A 31 -3.13 -14.48 5.15
C VAL A 31 -3.34 -13.95 6.57
N VAL A 32 -2.83 -14.70 7.54
CA VAL A 32 -2.88 -14.38 8.96
C VAL A 32 -1.47 -14.41 9.52
N PHE A 33 -1.10 -13.41 10.33
CA PHE A 33 0.19 -13.40 10.98
C PHE A 33 0.29 -14.54 12.01
N ASN A 34 1.40 -15.23 12.00
CA ASN A 34 1.77 -16.26 12.96
C ASN A 34 3.09 -15.86 13.62
N ARG A 35 3.09 -15.74 14.94
CA ARG A 35 4.25 -15.33 15.74
C ARG A 35 5.36 -16.36 15.81
N GLU A 36 5.09 -17.61 15.48
CA GLU A 36 6.08 -18.70 15.55
C GLU A 36 6.73 -18.94 14.17
N ASP A 37 5.94 -18.94 13.12
CA ASP A 37 6.39 -19.26 11.77
C ASP A 37 5.56 -18.49 10.74
N PHE A 38 5.86 -17.21 10.56
CA PHE A 38 5.23 -16.39 9.55
C PHE A 38 6.11 -16.32 8.28
N ASN A 39 5.54 -16.71 7.16
CA ASN A 39 6.19 -16.58 5.87
C ASN A 39 5.58 -15.37 5.12
N PRO A 40 6.17 -14.17 5.22
CA PRO A 40 5.65 -13.00 4.53
C PRO A 40 5.80 -13.15 3.02
N GLU A 41 4.93 -12.49 2.25
CA GLU A 41 5.01 -12.47 0.79
C GLU A 41 6.36 -11.89 0.32
N ILE A 42 6.87 -10.86 1.00
CA ILE A 42 8.22 -10.33 0.77
C ILE A 42 9.23 -11.11 1.61
N LYS A 43 9.84 -12.10 1.01
CA LYS A 43 10.76 -13.02 1.68
C LYS A 43 12.05 -12.34 2.12
N SER A 44 12.59 -12.79 3.23
CA SER A 44 13.96 -12.59 3.73
C SER A 44 14.38 -11.18 4.16
N HIS A 45 13.53 -10.17 4.11
CA HIS A 45 13.94 -8.83 4.53
C HIS A 45 13.92 -8.62 6.04
N PHE A 46 12.97 -9.21 6.74
CA PHE A 46 12.89 -9.17 8.19
C PHE A 46 12.82 -10.59 8.78
N SER A 47 13.53 -10.81 9.86
CA SER A 47 13.41 -12.06 10.62
C SER A 47 12.08 -12.09 11.37
N GLN A 48 11.66 -13.29 11.78
CA GLN A 48 10.48 -13.47 12.64
C GLN A 48 10.54 -12.60 13.91
N ASN A 49 11.72 -12.49 14.53
CA ASN A 49 11.89 -11.66 15.74
C ASN A 49 11.62 -10.18 15.47
N ILE A 50 12.06 -9.65 14.33
CA ILE A 50 11.81 -8.26 13.96
C ILE A 50 10.32 -8.06 13.69
N LEU A 51 9.66 -8.99 13.02
CA LEU A 51 8.21 -8.91 12.78
C LEU A 51 7.42 -8.97 14.08
N ASN A 52 7.85 -9.80 15.04
CA ASN A 52 7.24 -9.87 16.36
C ASN A 52 7.45 -8.55 17.15
N GLU A 53 8.63 -7.94 17.06
CA GLU A 53 8.89 -6.61 17.64
C GLU A 53 7.92 -5.55 17.07
N TYR A 54 7.72 -5.52 15.75
CA TYR A 54 6.74 -4.64 15.14
C TYR A 54 5.31 -4.92 15.60
N ALA A 55 4.92 -6.19 15.67
CA ALA A 55 3.60 -6.58 16.14
C ALA A 55 3.34 -6.12 17.58
N ASP A 56 4.32 -6.23 18.45
CA ASP A 56 4.23 -5.81 19.85
C ASP A 56 4.17 -4.28 19.99
N VAL A 57 5.08 -3.56 19.32
CA VAL A 57 5.16 -2.09 19.44
C VAL A 57 3.97 -1.40 18.79
N LEU A 58 3.56 -1.85 17.61
CA LEU A 58 2.40 -1.29 16.89
C LEU A 58 1.07 -1.84 17.40
N ASN A 59 1.11 -2.87 18.26
CA ASN A 59 -0.08 -3.59 18.75
C ASN A 59 -1.00 -4.03 17.61
N THR A 60 -0.43 -4.71 16.62
CA THR A 60 -1.15 -5.19 15.44
C THR A 60 -0.64 -6.53 14.96
N GLU A 61 -1.54 -7.31 14.39
CA GLU A 61 -1.24 -8.53 13.64
C GLU A 61 -1.85 -8.46 12.22
N LEU A 62 -2.26 -7.28 11.80
CA LEU A 62 -2.97 -7.04 10.54
C LEU A 62 -1.99 -6.93 9.37
N PRO A 63 -2.04 -7.85 8.38
CA PRO A 63 -1.29 -7.70 7.13
C PRO A 63 -1.86 -6.58 6.25
N GLN A 64 -1.00 -5.91 5.48
CA GLN A 64 -1.40 -4.87 4.53
C GLN A 64 -2.41 -5.38 3.50
N THR A 65 -2.17 -6.58 2.95
CA THR A 65 -3.06 -7.21 1.97
C THR A 65 -4.46 -7.48 2.53
N THR A 66 -4.54 -7.99 3.76
CA THR A 66 -5.81 -8.24 4.45
C THR A 66 -6.58 -6.94 4.70
N ALA A 67 -5.87 -5.87 5.09
CA ALA A 67 -6.49 -4.56 5.27
C ALA A 67 -7.05 -4.02 3.95
N LEU A 68 -6.30 -4.07 2.84
CA LEU A 68 -6.75 -3.64 1.51
C LEU A 68 -7.99 -4.40 1.03
N LEU A 69 -7.99 -5.72 1.16
CA LEU A 69 -9.12 -6.56 0.78
C LEU A 69 -10.35 -6.26 1.64
N THR A 70 -10.16 -6.06 2.95
CA THR A 70 -11.24 -5.66 3.86
C THR A 70 -11.87 -4.33 3.45
N ILE A 71 -11.06 -3.35 3.03
CA ILE A 71 -11.55 -2.06 2.53
C ILE A 71 -12.36 -2.27 1.25
N ASN A 72 -11.80 -2.97 0.27
CA ASN A 72 -12.47 -3.21 -1.01
C ASN A 72 -13.83 -3.90 -0.85
N ASP A 73 -13.92 -4.85 0.06
CA ASP A 73 -15.16 -5.60 0.33
C ASP A 73 -16.17 -4.86 1.23
N THR A 74 -15.78 -3.72 1.82
CA THR A 74 -16.61 -2.99 2.80
C THR A 74 -17.16 -1.67 2.28
N ILE A 75 -16.40 -0.93 1.48
CA ILE A 75 -16.86 0.35 0.91
C ILE A 75 -17.85 0.11 -0.23
N ASP A 76 -18.65 1.13 -0.54
CA ASP A 76 -19.58 1.02 -1.66
C ASP A 76 -18.84 0.89 -2.99
N PRO A 77 -19.35 0.08 -3.94
CA PRO A 77 -18.70 -0.13 -5.24
C PRO A 77 -18.52 1.15 -6.07
N ASP A 78 -19.33 2.17 -5.82
CA ASP A 78 -19.27 3.46 -6.52
C ASP A 78 -18.46 4.53 -5.78
N SER A 79 -17.82 4.17 -4.65
CA SER A 79 -16.83 5.00 -3.97
C SER A 79 -15.59 5.18 -4.83
N ILE A 80 -14.96 6.34 -4.75
CA ILE A 80 -13.76 6.63 -5.54
C ILE A 80 -12.53 6.53 -4.64
N ILE A 81 -11.55 5.76 -5.06
CA ILE A 81 -10.26 5.67 -4.39
C ILE A 81 -9.14 6.34 -5.19
N ILE A 82 -8.14 6.85 -4.47
CA ILE A 82 -6.90 7.33 -5.04
C ILE A 82 -5.71 6.86 -4.22
N CYS A 83 -4.65 6.48 -4.92
CA CYS A 83 -3.35 6.14 -4.35
C CYS A 83 -2.25 6.65 -5.26
N ALA A 84 -1.02 6.80 -4.77
CA ALA A 84 0.10 7.26 -5.58
C ALA A 84 1.37 6.47 -5.32
N ALA A 85 1.87 6.42 -4.09
CA ALA A 85 3.22 5.99 -3.83
C ALA A 85 3.33 4.75 -2.93
N GLY A 86 4.50 4.14 -2.95
CA GLY A 86 4.86 3.03 -2.08
C GLY A 86 4.48 1.66 -2.64
N SER A 87 4.28 0.68 -1.76
CA SER A 87 3.83 -0.67 -2.11
C SER A 87 2.33 -0.74 -2.40
N LEU A 88 1.56 0.19 -1.86
CA LEU A 88 0.10 0.23 -1.99
C LEU A 88 -0.39 0.24 -3.44
N PRO A 89 0.17 1.05 -4.39
CA PRO A 89 -0.22 0.98 -5.80
C PRO A 89 -0.03 -0.40 -6.42
N GLY A 90 1.07 -1.07 -6.09
CA GLY A 90 1.32 -2.42 -6.59
C GLY A 90 0.34 -3.45 -6.04
N ASP A 91 0.06 -3.39 -4.75
CA ASP A 91 -0.95 -4.25 -4.13
C ASP A 91 -2.34 -3.98 -4.70
N LEU A 92 -2.70 -2.72 -4.88
CA LEU A 92 -3.99 -2.33 -5.48
C LEU A 92 -4.16 -2.89 -6.90
N GLN A 93 -3.12 -2.87 -7.73
CA GLN A 93 -3.18 -3.46 -9.08
C GLN A 93 -3.45 -4.97 -9.05
N ARG A 94 -3.04 -5.65 -8.00
CA ARG A 94 -3.21 -7.10 -7.84
C ARG A 94 -4.50 -7.49 -7.14
N LEU A 95 -4.96 -6.68 -6.20
CA LEU A 95 -6.02 -7.05 -5.25
C LEU A 95 -7.33 -6.31 -5.47
N TRP A 96 -7.29 -5.08 -5.99
CA TRP A 96 -8.47 -4.22 -6.02
C TRP A 96 -9.45 -4.64 -7.10
N HIS A 97 -10.69 -4.93 -6.71
CA HIS A 97 -11.78 -5.20 -7.61
C HIS A 97 -12.62 -3.94 -7.81
N SER A 98 -12.49 -3.31 -8.96
CA SER A 98 -13.26 -2.14 -9.35
C SER A 98 -14.46 -2.57 -10.20
N GLU A 99 -15.67 -2.32 -9.73
CA GLU A 99 -16.91 -2.72 -10.41
C GLU A 99 -17.52 -1.58 -11.23
N VAL A 100 -17.23 -0.34 -10.86
CA VAL A 100 -17.79 0.85 -11.47
C VAL A 100 -16.70 1.65 -12.18
N PRO A 101 -16.91 2.09 -13.43
CA PRO A 101 -15.94 2.92 -14.13
C PRO A 101 -15.63 4.23 -13.39
N ASN A 102 -14.37 4.69 -13.49
CA ASN A 102 -13.89 5.94 -12.89
C ASN A 102 -13.93 5.97 -11.34
N THR A 103 -13.84 4.81 -10.69
CA THR A 103 -13.78 4.71 -9.22
C THR A 103 -12.38 4.37 -8.69
N TYR A 104 -11.42 4.15 -9.57
CA TYR A 104 -10.07 3.74 -9.25
C TYR A 104 -9.05 4.64 -9.92
N HIS A 105 -8.28 5.39 -9.15
CA HIS A 105 -7.27 6.32 -9.64
C HIS A 105 -5.91 6.04 -9.00
N LEU A 106 -4.89 5.92 -9.85
CA LEU A 106 -3.50 5.81 -9.43
C LEU A 106 -2.64 6.87 -10.10
N GLU A 107 -1.91 7.64 -9.31
CA GLU A 107 -0.77 8.41 -9.79
C GLU A 107 0.48 7.53 -9.62
N TYR A 108 0.75 6.66 -10.60
CA TYR A 108 1.85 5.70 -10.52
C TYR A 108 3.02 6.02 -11.46
N GLY A 109 2.81 6.89 -12.43
CA GLY A 109 3.84 7.24 -13.41
C GLY A 109 5.07 7.91 -12.78
N TYR A 110 4.87 8.77 -11.79
CA TYR A 110 5.92 9.44 -11.03
C TYR A 110 5.98 8.99 -9.57
N SER A 111 4.96 8.31 -9.08
CA SER A 111 4.86 7.80 -7.71
C SER A 111 5.10 8.90 -6.65
N CYS A 112 4.34 10.01 -6.79
CA CYS A 112 4.52 11.20 -5.98
C CYS A 112 3.97 11.03 -4.57
N MET A 113 4.83 10.87 -3.57
CA MET A 113 4.45 10.80 -2.17
C MET A 113 3.78 12.10 -1.73
N GLY A 114 2.66 11.99 -0.99
CA GLY A 114 1.85 13.12 -0.52
C GLY A 114 0.72 13.52 -1.47
N TYR A 115 0.71 13.05 -2.72
CA TYR A 115 -0.35 13.34 -3.68
C TYR A 115 -1.73 12.81 -3.22
N GLU A 116 -1.75 11.72 -2.47
CA GLU A 116 -2.97 10.98 -2.14
C GLU A 116 -4.01 11.86 -1.42
N VAL A 117 -3.59 12.66 -0.46
CA VAL A 117 -4.51 13.51 0.32
C VAL A 117 -5.05 14.65 -0.53
N SER A 118 -4.18 15.40 -1.21
CA SER A 118 -4.58 16.50 -2.09
C SER A 118 -5.38 16.02 -3.29
N GLY A 119 -4.99 14.89 -3.89
CA GLY A 119 -5.73 14.25 -4.98
C GLY A 119 -7.15 13.84 -4.58
N THR A 120 -7.32 13.36 -3.34
CA THR A 120 -8.65 13.00 -2.80
C THR A 120 -9.54 14.24 -2.67
N LEU A 121 -8.98 15.38 -2.25
CA LEU A 121 -9.72 16.64 -2.25
C LEU A 121 -10.14 17.04 -3.68
N GLY A 122 -9.24 16.92 -4.64
CA GLY A 122 -9.55 17.17 -6.06
C GLY A 122 -10.69 16.28 -6.57
N LEU A 123 -10.67 14.99 -6.24
CA LEU A 123 -11.74 14.06 -6.57
C LEU A 123 -13.08 14.45 -5.92
N LYS A 124 -13.05 14.89 -4.65
CA LYS A 124 -14.26 15.35 -3.94
C LYS A 124 -14.84 16.62 -4.55
N LEU A 125 -14.00 17.53 -5.02
CA LEU A 125 -14.44 18.74 -5.72
C LEU A 125 -15.08 18.40 -7.07
N ALA A 126 -14.52 17.45 -7.82
CA ALA A 126 -15.05 16.99 -9.09
C ALA A 126 -16.31 16.10 -8.95
N ASN A 127 -16.44 15.38 -7.81
CA ASN A 127 -17.53 14.43 -7.55
C ASN A 127 -18.16 14.69 -6.17
N PRO A 128 -18.88 15.80 -5.98
CA PRO A 128 -19.34 16.22 -4.64
C PRO A 128 -20.25 15.24 -3.91
N SER A 129 -21.00 14.43 -4.63
CA SER A 129 -21.96 13.46 -4.07
C SER A 129 -21.35 12.10 -3.72
N LYS A 130 -20.11 11.84 -4.18
CA LYS A 130 -19.46 10.53 -3.97
C LYS A 130 -18.66 10.49 -2.66
N GLU A 131 -18.58 9.30 -2.07
CA GLU A 131 -17.55 9.03 -1.06
C GLU A 131 -16.20 8.87 -1.78
N VAL A 132 -15.18 9.56 -1.25
CA VAL A 132 -13.82 9.54 -1.78
C VAL A 132 -12.85 9.11 -0.69
N TYR A 133 -11.90 8.27 -1.06
CA TYR A 133 -10.93 7.68 -0.13
C TYR A 133 -9.51 7.86 -0.66
N SER A 134 -8.64 8.37 0.19
CA SER A 134 -7.19 8.34 0.02
C SER A 134 -6.67 7.02 0.59
N ILE A 135 -5.93 6.24 -0.18
CA ILE A 135 -5.17 5.09 0.31
C ILE A 135 -3.71 5.50 0.35
N VAL A 136 -3.15 5.66 1.55
CA VAL A 136 -1.87 6.33 1.77
C VAL A 136 -1.05 5.64 2.85
N GLY A 137 0.26 5.49 2.63
CA GLY A 137 1.20 5.04 3.66
C GLY A 137 1.59 6.19 4.61
N ASP A 138 2.04 5.84 5.81
CA ASP A 138 2.47 6.79 6.84
C ASP A 138 3.58 7.72 6.36
N GLY A 139 4.60 7.21 5.68
CA GLY A 139 5.67 8.02 5.10
C GLY A 139 5.17 9.00 4.05
N SER A 140 4.23 8.60 3.19
CA SER A 140 3.61 9.48 2.20
C SER A 140 2.70 10.53 2.86
N PHE A 141 1.94 10.14 3.86
CA PHE A 141 1.09 11.05 4.64
C PHE A 141 1.91 12.16 5.30
N LEU A 142 3.06 11.86 5.87
CA LEU A 142 3.96 12.84 6.48
C LEU A 142 4.48 13.90 5.48
N MET A 143 4.48 13.61 4.18
CA MET A 143 4.96 14.56 3.17
C MET A 143 3.98 15.73 2.95
N LEU A 144 2.68 15.47 2.94
CA LEU A 144 1.68 16.51 2.61
C LEU A 144 0.32 16.29 3.32
N HIS A 145 0.33 15.90 4.59
CA HIS A 145 -0.93 15.75 5.35
C HIS A 145 -1.66 17.08 5.61
N SER A 146 -0.97 18.22 5.47
CA SER A 146 -1.55 19.55 5.68
C SER A 146 -2.73 19.86 4.76
N GLU A 147 -2.81 19.22 3.57
CA GLU A 147 -3.95 19.40 2.66
C GLU A 147 -5.26 18.86 3.23
N PHE A 148 -5.18 18.08 4.29
CA PHE A 148 -6.35 17.68 5.07
C PHE A 148 -7.07 18.89 5.68
N ILE A 149 -6.31 19.93 6.09
CA ILE A 149 -6.85 21.19 6.59
C ILE A 149 -7.61 21.93 5.49
N THR A 150 -7.08 21.92 4.25
CA THR A 150 -7.75 22.52 3.10
C THR A 150 -9.12 21.89 2.85
N ALA A 151 -9.23 20.57 2.93
CA ALA A 151 -10.51 19.87 2.81
C ALA A 151 -11.51 20.30 3.90
N ILE A 152 -11.05 20.43 5.15
CA ILE A 152 -11.86 20.89 6.28
C ILE A 152 -12.30 22.33 6.08
N GLN A 153 -11.39 23.22 5.66
CA GLN A 153 -11.67 24.63 5.40
C GLN A 153 -12.76 24.83 4.34
N TYR A 154 -12.75 23.98 3.30
CA TYR A 154 -13.75 24.01 2.24
C TYR A 154 -15.02 23.22 2.54
N ASN A 155 -15.14 22.66 3.74
CA ASN A 155 -16.25 21.76 4.12
C ASN A 155 -16.43 20.61 3.10
N LYS A 156 -15.32 20.04 2.64
CA LYS A 156 -15.31 18.90 1.73
C LYS A 156 -14.89 17.65 2.49
N LYS A 157 -15.85 16.76 2.71
CA LYS A 157 -15.57 15.48 3.34
C LYS A 157 -14.67 14.63 2.45
N ILE A 158 -13.49 14.29 2.95
CA ILE A 158 -12.60 13.26 2.41
C ILE A 158 -12.33 12.21 3.48
N ASN A 159 -12.07 10.98 3.07
CA ASN A 159 -11.73 9.89 3.98
C ASN A 159 -10.28 9.46 3.71
N VAL A 160 -9.43 9.52 4.73
CA VAL A 160 -8.03 9.09 4.64
C VAL A 160 -7.90 7.72 5.28
N LEU A 161 -7.48 6.73 4.50
CA LEU A 161 -7.17 5.37 4.92
C LEU A 161 -5.66 5.26 5.03
N LEU A 162 -5.14 5.40 6.24
CA LEU A 162 -3.73 5.47 6.54
C LEU A 162 -3.17 4.10 6.90
N PHE A 163 -2.26 3.59 6.09
CA PHE A 163 -1.50 2.36 6.34
C PHE A 163 -0.19 2.71 7.03
N ASP A 164 -0.14 2.46 8.32
CA ASP A 164 1.04 2.76 9.15
C ASP A 164 1.82 1.48 9.43
N ASN A 165 2.96 1.34 8.80
CA ASN A 165 3.95 0.29 9.04
C ASN A 165 5.24 0.82 9.67
N SER A 166 5.20 2.03 10.23
CA SER A 166 6.32 2.76 10.85
C SER A 166 7.52 2.93 9.91
N GLY A 167 7.26 3.38 8.67
CA GLY A 167 8.38 3.66 7.75
C GLY A 167 8.04 3.76 6.26
N TYR A 168 9.10 3.94 5.49
CA TYR A 168 9.08 3.96 4.03
C TYR A 168 9.23 2.52 3.47
N GLY A 169 8.22 1.68 3.68
CA GLY A 169 8.30 0.23 3.46
C GLY A 169 8.73 -0.18 2.04
N CYS A 170 8.25 0.50 0.99
CA CYS A 170 8.64 0.23 -0.39
C CYS A 170 10.12 0.57 -0.64
N ILE A 171 10.57 1.74 -0.20
CA ILE A 171 11.98 2.16 -0.36
C ILE A 171 12.89 1.22 0.41
N ASN A 172 12.48 0.80 1.61
CA ASN A 172 13.19 -0.20 2.41
C ASN A 172 13.35 -1.52 1.64
N ASN A 173 12.27 -2.02 1.02
CA ASN A 173 12.34 -3.22 0.21
C ASN A 173 13.35 -3.08 -0.93
N LEU A 174 13.31 -1.97 -1.65
CA LEU A 174 14.23 -1.70 -2.75
C LEU A 174 15.69 -1.66 -2.28
N GLN A 175 15.96 -1.07 -1.13
CA GLN A 175 17.32 -1.09 -0.54
C GLN A 175 17.78 -2.52 -0.26
N MET A 176 16.94 -3.31 0.41
CA MET A 176 17.29 -4.65 0.85
C MET A 176 17.38 -5.65 -0.31
N ASP A 177 16.51 -5.52 -1.34
CA ASP A 177 16.57 -6.32 -2.57
C ASP A 177 17.90 -6.16 -3.32
N PHE A 178 18.52 -4.99 -3.22
CA PHE A 178 19.81 -4.70 -3.85
C PHE A 178 21.00 -4.86 -2.90
N GLY A 179 20.82 -5.65 -1.83
CA GLY A 179 21.90 -6.07 -0.97
C GLY A 179 22.33 -5.03 0.07
N ASN A 180 21.58 -3.94 0.23
CA ASN A 180 21.80 -2.97 1.29
C ASN A 180 21.10 -3.39 2.60
N GLY A 181 21.49 -2.77 3.70
CA GLY A 181 20.70 -2.81 4.93
C GLY A 181 19.50 -1.87 4.88
N SER A 182 18.66 -1.95 5.90
CA SER A 182 17.58 -0.97 6.12
C SER A 182 18.18 0.33 6.68
N TYR A 183 18.40 1.31 5.80
CA TYR A 183 18.99 2.60 6.19
C TYR A 183 17.94 3.70 6.17
N TYR A 184 17.60 4.23 7.36
CA TYR A 184 16.69 5.38 7.55
C TYR A 184 15.30 5.24 6.88
N CYS A 185 14.89 4.01 6.57
CA CYS A 185 13.57 3.75 6.00
C CYS A 185 12.57 3.27 7.05
N GLU A 186 13.03 2.78 8.19
CA GLU A 186 12.21 2.50 9.35
C GLU A 186 12.16 3.73 10.25
N PHE A 187 11.02 4.04 10.82
CA PHE A 187 10.89 5.11 11.81
C PHE A 187 11.35 4.59 13.16
N ARG A 188 12.62 4.83 13.45
CA ARG A 188 13.27 4.44 14.71
C ARG A 188 13.94 5.62 15.36
N THR A 189 14.03 5.58 16.68
CA THR A 189 14.82 6.52 17.48
C THR A 189 16.32 6.23 17.35
N ASP A 190 17.17 7.12 17.87
CA ASP A 190 18.63 6.92 17.85
C ASP A 190 19.08 5.68 18.68
N ASP A 191 18.28 5.26 19.67
CA ASP A 191 18.45 4.03 20.43
C ASP A 191 17.73 2.83 19.81
N ASN A 192 17.37 2.94 18.54
CA ASN A 192 16.80 1.89 17.70
C ASN A 192 15.41 1.38 18.12
N GLN A 193 14.62 2.20 18.83
CA GLN A 193 13.25 1.85 19.17
C GLN A 193 12.31 2.21 18.02
N ILE A 194 11.36 1.33 17.67
CA ILE A 194 10.32 1.61 16.69
C ILE A 194 9.43 2.74 17.19
N LEU A 195 9.18 3.73 16.33
CA LEU A 195 8.24 4.82 16.63
C LEU A 195 6.80 4.36 16.40
N ASN A 196 5.98 4.50 17.42
CA ASN A 196 4.53 4.30 17.33
C ASN A 196 3.84 5.67 17.33
N ILE A 197 3.77 6.30 16.15
CA ILE A 197 3.15 7.62 15.98
C ILE A 197 1.63 7.47 16.00
N ASP A 198 0.93 8.39 16.68
CA ASP A 198 -0.54 8.44 16.73
C ASP A 198 -1.07 9.43 15.68
N TYR A 199 -1.22 8.98 14.46
CA TYR A 199 -1.73 9.79 13.34
C TYR A 199 -3.21 10.14 13.50
N ALA A 200 -3.97 9.33 14.21
CA ALA A 200 -5.35 9.64 14.54
C ALA A 200 -5.44 10.94 15.36
N LYS A 201 -4.53 11.15 16.34
CA LYS A 201 -4.45 12.43 17.08
C LYS A 201 -4.08 13.61 16.19
N VAL A 202 -3.23 13.40 15.18
CA VAL A 202 -2.90 14.45 14.21
C VAL A 202 -4.16 14.89 13.47
N ALA A 203 -4.94 13.94 12.96
CA ALA A 203 -6.20 14.25 12.28
C ALA A 203 -7.25 14.87 13.21
N GLU A 204 -7.36 14.40 14.46
CA GLU A 204 -8.22 14.99 15.49
C GLU A 204 -7.82 16.44 15.77
N GLY A 205 -6.52 16.74 15.83
CA GLY A 205 -5.98 18.10 15.99
C GLY A 205 -6.37 19.04 14.84
N TYR A 206 -6.60 18.52 13.65
CA TYR A 206 -7.15 19.27 12.51
C TYR A 206 -8.69 19.40 12.54
N GLY A 207 -9.37 18.70 13.45
CA GLY A 207 -10.83 18.73 13.57
C GLY A 207 -11.54 17.62 12.81
N ALA A 208 -10.83 16.67 12.24
CA ALA A 208 -11.41 15.49 11.63
C ALA A 208 -11.96 14.50 12.66
N LYS A 209 -12.76 13.55 12.22
CA LYS A 209 -13.08 12.35 13.01
C LYS A 209 -12.04 11.28 12.70
N ALA A 210 -11.37 10.78 13.73
CA ALA A 210 -10.37 9.74 13.55
C ALA A 210 -10.76 8.43 14.23
N TYR A 211 -10.21 7.35 13.69
CA TYR A 211 -10.37 5.97 14.15
C TYR A 211 -9.01 5.29 14.17
N ARG A 212 -8.87 4.30 15.06
CA ARG A 212 -7.75 3.37 15.11
C ARG A 212 -8.29 1.99 14.85
N ALA A 213 -7.69 1.25 13.93
CA ALA A 213 -8.12 -0.07 13.53
C ALA A 213 -6.91 -1.00 13.38
N ASN A 214 -6.73 -1.89 14.35
CA ASN A 214 -5.64 -2.86 14.38
C ASN A 214 -6.12 -4.29 14.05
N THR A 215 -7.42 -4.44 13.83
CA THR A 215 -8.07 -5.70 13.45
C THR A 215 -9.03 -5.50 12.28
N VAL A 216 -9.39 -6.58 11.60
CA VAL A 216 -10.38 -6.57 10.51
C VAL A 216 -11.75 -6.07 11.00
N GLU A 217 -12.16 -6.47 12.19
CA GLU A 217 -13.44 -6.09 12.80
C GLU A 217 -13.49 -4.60 13.11
N GLU A 218 -12.43 -4.06 13.70
CA GLU A 218 -12.30 -2.62 13.98
C GLU A 218 -12.29 -1.82 12.68
N LEU A 219 -11.56 -2.29 11.65
CA LEU A 219 -11.52 -1.64 10.34
C LEU A 219 -12.91 -1.58 9.69
N LYS A 220 -13.64 -2.70 9.67
CA LYS A 220 -15.03 -2.74 9.17
C LYS A 220 -15.96 -1.79 9.92
N ALA A 221 -15.84 -1.74 11.24
CA ALA A 221 -16.63 -0.84 12.06
C ALA A 221 -16.31 0.62 11.79
N ALA A 222 -15.02 0.96 11.70
CA ALA A 222 -14.55 2.31 11.40
C ALA A 222 -15.00 2.79 10.01
N LEU A 223 -14.90 1.96 8.97
CA LEU A 223 -15.37 2.27 7.61
C LEU A 223 -16.87 2.57 7.58
N LYS A 224 -17.68 1.73 8.26
CA LYS A 224 -19.13 1.92 8.34
C LYS A 224 -19.53 3.18 9.09
N ASP A 225 -18.78 3.55 10.13
CA ASP A 225 -19.06 4.76 10.89
C ASP A 225 -18.54 6.01 10.16
N ALA A 226 -17.35 5.95 9.55
CA ALA A 226 -16.79 7.04 8.74
C ALA A 226 -17.73 7.46 7.61
N LYS A 227 -18.38 6.51 6.96
CA LYS A 227 -19.39 6.79 5.92
C LYS A 227 -20.53 7.67 6.42
N LYS A 228 -20.94 7.55 7.68
CA LYS A 228 -22.06 8.31 8.29
C LYS A 228 -21.67 9.71 8.73
N GLN A 229 -20.37 10.03 8.77
CA GLN A 229 -19.90 11.33 9.22
C GLN A 229 -20.12 12.39 8.16
N ASP A 230 -20.41 13.61 8.59
CA ASP A 230 -20.53 14.79 7.71
C ASP A 230 -19.20 15.50 7.49
N LYS A 231 -18.19 15.20 8.26
CA LYS A 231 -16.85 15.78 8.21
C LYS A 231 -15.81 14.76 7.73
N SER A 232 -14.66 15.28 7.34
CA SER A 232 -13.52 14.46 6.93
C SER A 232 -13.11 13.47 8.02
N THR A 233 -12.68 12.28 7.60
CA THR A 233 -12.31 11.18 8.49
C THR A 233 -10.90 10.69 8.21
N LEU A 234 -10.23 10.15 9.23
CA LEU A 234 -9.01 9.37 9.08
C LEU A 234 -9.17 8.04 9.81
N ILE A 235 -8.90 6.94 9.12
CA ILE A 235 -8.78 5.62 9.73
C ILE A 235 -7.30 5.24 9.70
N GLU A 236 -6.68 5.24 10.87
CA GLU A 236 -5.33 4.76 11.07
C GLU A 236 -5.35 3.25 11.25
N MET A 237 -4.66 2.56 10.36
CA MET A 237 -4.47 1.11 10.40
C MET A 237 -3.01 0.82 10.67
N LYS A 238 -2.68 0.30 11.84
CA LYS A 238 -1.36 -0.28 12.08
C LYS A 238 -1.28 -1.60 11.32
N VAL A 239 -0.35 -1.70 10.39
CA VAL A 239 -0.14 -2.90 9.58
C VAL A 239 1.29 -3.40 9.73
N LEU A 240 1.45 -4.72 9.66
CA LEU A 240 2.78 -5.31 9.72
C LEU A 240 3.60 -4.95 8.48
N PRO A 241 4.87 -4.52 8.64
CA PRO A 241 5.76 -4.34 7.50
C PRO A 241 6.01 -5.68 6.78
N LYS A 242 6.39 -5.61 5.48
CA LYS A 242 6.71 -6.77 4.63
C LYS A 242 5.51 -7.71 4.36
N THR A 243 4.29 -7.25 4.58
CA THR A 243 3.05 -8.01 4.34
C THR A 243 2.30 -7.58 3.08
N MET A 244 2.97 -6.82 2.21
CA MET A 244 2.52 -6.53 0.85
C MET A 244 2.71 -7.77 -0.04
N THR A 245 2.05 -7.76 -1.23
CA THR A 245 2.19 -8.85 -2.19
C THR A 245 3.62 -9.00 -2.71
N ASP A 246 4.05 -10.24 -2.94
CA ASP A 246 5.32 -10.57 -3.61
C ASP A 246 5.28 -10.20 -5.10
N GLY A 247 6.42 -10.24 -5.76
CA GLY A 247 6.56 -10.01 -7.20
C GLY A 247 7.17 -8.66 -7.56
N TYR A 248 7.65 -7.94 -6.58
CA TYR A 248 8.57 -6.83 -6.76
C TYR A 248 10.02 -7.31 -6.87
N GLU A 249 10.24 -8.53 -7.33
CA GLU A 249 11.59 -8.96 -7.67
C GLU A 249 12.21 -7.92 -8.57
N GLY A 250 13.18 -7.17 -8.05
CA GLY A 250 13.75 -5.94 -8.62
C GLY A 250 14.31 -6.03 -10.03
N SER A 251 14.10 -7.18 -10.69
CA SER A 251 14.61 -7.44 -12.03
C SER A 251 13.84 -6.74 -13.14
N TRP A 252 12.56 -6.48 -12.99
CA TRP A 252 11.77 -5.88 -14.05
C TRP A 252 11.73 -4.34 -13.99
N TRP A 253 11.96 -3.75 -12.83
CA TRP A 253 12.04 -2.30 -12.68
C TRP A 253 13.30 -1.69 -13.27
N ASN A 254 14.29 -2.49 -13.65
CA ASN A 254 15.60 -2.03 -14.12
C ASN A 254 16.21 -0.94 -13.23
N LEU A 255 16.04 -1.08 -11.93
CA LEU A 255 16.59 -0.15 -10.96
C LEU A 255 18.12 -0.20 -10.97
N GLY A 256 18.74 0.94 -10.72
CA GLY A 256 20.20 1.05 -10.63
C GLY A 256 20.72 0.29 -9.41
N VAL A 257 21.70 -0.56 -9.61
CA VAL A 257 22.54 -1.09 -8.54
C VAL A 257 23.90 -0.42 -8.66
N PRO A 258 24.48 0.13 -7.58
CA PRO A 258 25.82 0.74 -7.64
C PRO A 258 26.86 -0.24 -8.18
N GLU A 259 27.63 0.21 -9.18
CA GLU A 259 28.75 -0.55 -9.74
C GLU A 259 29.91 -0.67 -8.74
N VAL A 260 30.09 0.38 -7.93
CA VAL A 260 31.15 0.44 -6.92
C VAL A 260 30.52 0.52 -5.54
N SER A 261 30.79 -0.47 -4.72
CA SER A 261 30.34 -0.52 -3.33
C SER A 261 31.34 -1.31 -2.49
N ASN A 262 31.52 -0.90 -1.25
CA ASN A 262 32.28 -1.67 -0.26
C ASN A 262 31.45 -2.77 0.43
N GLN A 263 30.17 -2.87 0.08
CA GLN A 263 29.26 -3.87 0.67
C GLN A 263 29.17 -5.09 -0.24
N GLU A 264 29.50 -6.26 0.28
CA GLU A 264 29.48 -7.52 -0.46
C GLU A 264 28.09 -7.83 -1.05
N GLY A 265 27.01 -7.55 -0.30
CA GLY A 265 25.64 -7.75 -0.76
C GLY A 265 25.30 -6.92 -2.01
N VAL A 266 25.74 -5.66 -2.05
CA VAL A 266 25.55 -4.77 -3.20
C VAL A 266 26.37 -5.22 -4.40
N GLN A 267 27.61 -5.67 -4.19
CA GLN A 267 28.43 -6.22 -5.28
C GLN A 267 27.79 -7.44 -5.91
N LYS A 268 27.30 -8.39 -5.10
CA LYS A 268 26.56 -9.59 -5.57
C LYS A 268 25.30 -9.20 -6.35
N ALA A 269 24.53 -8.22 -5.85
CA ALA A 269 23.34 -7.73 -6.53
C ALA A 269 23.67 -7.11 -7.89
N TYR A 270 24.78 -6.36 -7.99
CA TYR A 270 25.26 -5.80 -9.26
C TYR A 270 25.62 -6.90 -10.26
N GLU A 271 26.42 -7.89 -9.85
CA GLU A 271 26.82 -9.03 -10.68
C GLU A 271 25.58 -9.80 -11.20
N LEU A 272 24.63 -10.10 -10.33
CA LEU A 272 23.38 -10.77 -10.70
C LEU A 272 22.58 -9.95 -11.72
N LYS A 273 22.53 -8.62 -11.55
CA LYS A 273 21.89 -7.72 -12.51
C LYS A 273 22.57 -7.78 -13.87
N GLN A 274 23.90 -7.76 -13.92
CA GLN A 274 24.65 -7.85 -15.19
C GLN A 274 24.38 -9.18 -15.91
N GLU A 275 24.26 -10.28 -15.17
CA GLU A 275 23.89 -11.58 -15.74
C GLU A 275 22.47 -11.60 -16.33
N LYS A 276 21.50 -11.00 -15.60
CA LYS A 276 20.12 -10.87 -16.07
C LYS A 276 20.03 -9.98 -17.32
N LEU A 277 20.78 -8.88 -17.39
CA LEU A 277 20.83 -7.98 -18.54
C LEU A 277 21.35 -8.67 -19.81
N LYS A 278 22.30 -9.61 -19.71
CA LYS A 278 22.77 -10.43 -20.86
C LYS A 278 21.66 -11.27 -21.49
N LYS A 279 20.62 -11.64 -20.69
CA LYS A 279 19.47 -12.43 -21.12
C LYS A 279 18.27 -11.55 -21.54
N ALA A 280 18.33 -10.25 -21.30
CA ALA A 280 17.27 -9.33 -21.67
C ALA A 280 17.17 -9.19 -23.20
N LYS A 281 15.93 -9.11 -23.71
CA LYS A 281 15.74 -8.78 -25.12
C LYS A 281 16.29 -7.38 -25.41
N GLN A 282 17.17 -7.31 -26.39
CA GLN A 282 17.57 -6.05 -26.98
C GLN A 282 16.57 -5.73 -28.09
N TYR A 283 15.92 -4.59 -27.98
CA TYR A 283 15.04 -4.04 -29.01
C TYR A 283 15.81 -3.12 -29.94
#